data_01bbd91da07dd6bec244cd29a5dcfdfc
#
_entry.id   01bbd91da07dd6bec244cd29a5dcfdfc
#
_cell.length_a   1.000
_cell.length_b   1.000
_cell.length_c   1.000
_cell.angle_alpha   90.00
_cell.angle_beta   90.00
_cell.angle_gamma   90.00
#
_symmetry.space_group_name_H-M   'P 1'
#
loop_
_entity.id
_entity.type
_entity.pdbx_description
1 polymer ?
#
loop_
_entity_poly.entity_id
_entity_poly.type
_entity_poly.pdbx_seq_one_letter_code
_entity_poly.pdbx_strand_id
1 'polypeptide(L)'
;MYSLMLAALVPLLCYFIIKRYSESAIVMPRHYLEDSLISRTEKGKKVFDTAWHKLPAFSLVNQMGDTVSWDGLKGKVVVADFFFTHCPTICPALTNNMHTLQQSINNAQRVGDKTPDFLHFLSFSIDPERDSVSRLKQWADRFQVNPEQWWLLTGDKKEIYDFAINHMKIGVVDGEGVDTSFIHTDHFVLIDTNRLVRGYYHGLDSASLKQLSNDIIFLTMEKDPNRKSFFAGKLQLMAVVFLLAILGVGFLLFFMRKKEVYDKAGLEKK
;
A
#
# COMPACT_ATOMS: atom_id res chain seq x y z
N MET A 1 -29.55 -18.73 -34.22
CA MET A 1 -28.90 -19.56 -33.22
C MET A 1 -27.44 -19.17 -33.01
N TYR A 2 -26.62 -18.98 -34.06
CA TYR A 2 -25.20 -18.59 -33.95
C TYR A 2 -24.95 -17.23 -33.30
N SER A 3 -25.81 -16.23 -33.55
CA SER A 3 -25.65 -14.88 -32.94
C SER A 3 -25.84 -14.85 -31.42
N LEU A 4 -26.72 -15.67 -30.88
CA LEU A 4 -26.94 -15.83 -29.43
C LEU A 4 -25.77 -16.57 -28.76
N MET A 5 -25.20 -17.55 -29.45
CA MET A 5 -24.02 -18.27 -28.98
C MET A 5 -22.79 -17.36 -28.95
N LEU A 6 -22.61 -16.51 -29.97
CA LEU A 6 -21.51 -15.54 -30.02
C LEU A 6 -21.64 -14.46 -28.93
N ALA A 7 -22.87 -13.97 -28.69
CA ALA A 7 -23.15 -12.97 -27.67
C ALA A 7 -22.86 -13.45 -26.24
N ALA A 8 -22.92 -14.76 -25.97
CA ALA A 8 -22.54 -15.35 -24.69
C ALA A 8 -21.05 -15.71 -24.62
N LEU A 9 -20.47 -16.20 -25.71
CA LEU A 9 -19.12 -16.73 -25.77
C LEU A 9 -18.05 -15.61 -25.71
N VAL A 10 -18.31 -14.47 -26.37
CA VAL A 10 -17.37 -13.33 -26.39
C VAL A 10 -17.17 -12.73 -24.98
N PRO A 11 -18.22 -12.39 -24.19
CA PRO A 11 -18.03 -11.88 -22.82
C PRO A 11 -17.35 -12.90 -21.90
N LEU A 12 -17.66 -14.20 -22.07
CA LEU A 12 -17.03 -15.26 -21.29
C LEU A 12 -15.53 -15.38 -21.59
N LEU A 13 -15.16 -15.31 -22.86
CA LEU A 13 -13.76 -15.35 -23.31
C LEU A 13 -13.00 -14.12 -22.83
N CYS A 14 -13.60 -12.92 -22.95
CA CYS A 14 -13.05 -11.67 -22.40
C CYS A 14 -12.85 -11.76 -20.87
N TYR A 15 -13.82 -12.32 -20.15
CA TYR A 15 -13.71 -12.54 -18.71
C TYR A 15 -12.52 -13.44 -18.35
N PHE A 16 -12.34 -14.57 -19.05
CA PHE A 16 -11.20 -15.48 -18.81
C PHE A 16 -9.86 -14.84 -19.16
N ILE A 17 -9.80 -14.08 -20.26
CA ILE A 17 -8.60 -13.36 -20.67
C ILE A 17 -8.25 -12.31 -19.61
N ILE A 18 -9.19 -11.44 -19.22
CA ILE A 18 -8.99 -10.39 -18.21
C ILE A 18 -8.59 -11.03 -16.88
N LYS A 19 -9.27 -12.10 -16.45
CA LYS A 19 -8.94 -12.81 -15.21
C LYS A 19 -7.51 -13.33 -15.23
N ARG A 20 -7.10 -14.01 -16.31
CA ARG A 20 -5.75 -14.58 -16.43
C ARG A 20 -4.66 -13.51 -16.46
N TYR A 21 -4.87 -12.40 -17.16
CA TYR A 21 -3.91 -11.30 -17.22
C TYR A 21 -3.91 -10.43 -15.96
N SER A 22 -5.05 -10.27 -15.29
CA SER A 22 -5.17 -9.51 -14.04
C SER A 22 -4.47 -10.20 -12.85
N GLU A 23 -4.52 -11.53 -12.77
CA GLU A 23 -3.86 -12.28 -11.69
C GLU A 23 -2.33 -12.28 -11.81
N SER A 24 -1.77 -12.01 -12.99
CA SER A 24 -0.32 -11.98 -13.23
C SER A 24 0.29 -10.59 -13.32
N ALA A 25 -0.53 -9.53 -13.29
CA ALA A 25 -0.07 -8.16 -13.59
C ALA A 25 0.47 -7.39 -12.37
N ILE A 26 0.12 -7.77 -11.14
CA ILE A 26 0.51 -7.06 -9.93
C ILE A 26 1.19 -8.04 -8.98
N VAL A 27 2.50 -7.87 -8.83
CA VAL A 27 3.27 -8.59 -7.81
C VAL A 27 3.29 -7.70 -6.57
N MET A 28 2.52 -8.09 -5.54
CA MET A 28 2.51 -7.38 -4.26
C MET A 28 3.88 -7.50 -3.58
N PRO A 29 4.36 -6.43 -2.91
CA PRO A 29 5.55 -6.51 -2.08
C PRO A 29 5.38 -7.61 -1.03
N ARG A 30 6.40 -8.47 -0.89
CA ARG A 30 6.36 -9.57 0.08
C ARG A 30 6.54 -9.05 1.51
N HIS A 31 6.20 -9.88 2.48
CA HIS A 31 6.58 -9.66 3.87
C HIS A 31 8.04 -10.09 4.09
N TYR A 32 8.78 -9.39 4.95
CA TYR A 32 10.20 -9.64 5.13
C TYR A 32 10.56 -10.28 6.46
N LEU A 33 9.88 -9.91 7.53
CA LEU A 33 10.27 -10.33 8.88
C LEU A 33 9.25 -11.33 9.41
N GLU A 34 9.70 -12.56 9.67
CA GLU A 34 8.87 -13.60 10.27
C GLU A 34 9.23 -13.80 11.75
N ASP A 35 8.22 -13.93 12.62
CA ASP A 35 8.42 -14.27 14.03
C ASP A 35 8.36 -15.79 14.24
N SER A 36 7.40 -16.46 13.61
CA SER A 36 7.22 -17.91 13.75
C SER A 36 6.30 -18.49 12.67
N LEU A 37 6.37 -19.82 12.52
CA LEU A 37 5.40 -20.58 11.73
C LEU A 37 4.26 -21.06 12.66
N ILE A 38 3.05 -20.68 12.32
CA ILE A 38 1.83 -21.11 13.03
C ILE A 38 1.22 -22.28 12.27
N SER A 39 0.99 -23.41 12.93
CA SER A 39 0.24 -24.52 12.36
C SER A 39 -1.24 -24.42 12.77
N ARG A 40 -2.13 -24.38 11.79
CA ARG A 40 -3.59 -24.37 11.98
C ARG A 40 -4.20 -25.57 11.31
N THR A 41 -5.16 -26.22 11.94
CA THR A 41 -5.91 -27.31 11.31
C THR A 41 -7.20 -26.76 10.69
N GLU A 42 -7.27 -26.72 9.37
CA GLU A 42 -8.48 -26.37 8.63
C GLU A 42 -9.03 -27.60 7.91
N LYS A 43 -10.30 -27.91 8.16
CA LYS A 43 -11.01 -29.07 7.51
C LYS A 43 -10.21 -30.39 7.58
N GLY A 44 -9.54 -30.64 8.73
CA GLY A 44 -8.76 -31.86 8.96
C GLY A 44 -7.38 -31.90 8.28
N LYS A 45 -6.95 -30.82 7.63
CA LYS A 45 -5.60 -30.68 7.06
C LYS A 45 -4.79 -29.67 7.87
N LYS A 46 -3.53 -30.00 8.15
CA LYS A 46 -2.58 -29.04 8.76
C LYS A 46 -2.22 -28.00 7.70
N VAL A 47 -2.56 -26.73 7.94
CA VAL A 47 -2.16 -25.58 7.15
C VAL A 47 -1.11 -24.84 7.97
N PHE A 48 0.03 -24.52 7.34
CA PHE A 48 1.06 -23.69 7.96
C PHE A 48 0.85 -22.26 7.49
N ASP A 49 0.84 -21.32 8.44
CA ASP A 49 0.76 -19.90 8.21
C ASP A 49 1.96 -19.22 8.88
N THR A 50 2.36 -18.05 8.39
CA THR A 50 3.51 -17.32 8.93
C THR A 50 3.02 -16.17 9.81
N ALA A 51 3.48 -16.14 11.07
CA ALA A 51 3.33 -14.96 11.90
C ALA A 51 4.39 -13.94 11.49
N TRP A 52 3.95 -12.83 10.91
CA TRP A 52 4.83 -11.75 10.50
C TRP A 52 5.13 -10.82 11.64
N HIS A 53 6.39 -10.38 11.72
CA HIS A 53 6.85 -9.47 12.76
C HIS A 53 6.17 -8.10 12.64
N LYS A 54 5.39 -7.76 13.65
CA LYS A 54 4.73 -6.47 13.72
C LYS A 54 5.58 -5.48 14.49
N LEU A 55 5.90 -4.34 13.89
CA LEU A 55 6.67 -3.29 14.55
C LEU A 55 5.98 -2.83 15.84
N PRO A 56 6.73 -2.71 16.95
CA PRO A 56 6.18 -2.30 18.25
C PRO A 56 5.67 -0.88 18.23
N ALA A 57 5.01 -0.49 19.30
CA ALA A 57 4.65 0.92 19.51
C ALA A 57 5.92 1.75 19.76
N PHE A 58 5.89 3.00 19.33
CA PHE A 58 6.88 4.01 19.66
C PHE A 58 6.17 5.27 20.20
N SER A 59 6.91 6.08 20.96
CA SER A 59 6.45 7.40 21.44
C SER A 59 7.61 8.38 21.38
N LEU A 60 7.71 9.10 20.26
CA LEU A 60 8.81 9.98 19.95
C LEU A 60 8.29 11.41 19.69
N VAL A 61 9.21 12.38 19.65
CA VAL A 61 8.87 13.79 19.44
C VAL A 61 9.23 14.18 18.01
N ASN A 62 8.31 14.84 17.31
CA ASN A 62 8.53 15.32 15.95
C ASN A 62 9.21 16.70 15.91
N GLN A 63 9.52 17.19 14.70
CA GLN A 63 10.14 18.51 14.48
C GLN A 63 9.27 19.71 14.89
N MET A 64 7.99 19.51 15.20
CA MET A 64 7.06 20.52 15.70
C MET A 64 6.97 20.52 17.23
N GLY A 65 7.60 19.53 17.90
CA GLY A 65 7.55 19.34 19.34
C GLY A 65 6.38 18.50 19.82
N ASP A 66 5.61 17.91 18.90
CA ASP A 66 4.48 17.04 19.24
C ASP A 66 4.96 15.61 19.52
N THR A 67 4.39 14.99 20.55
CA THR A 67 4.58 13.55 20.77
C THR A 67 3.72 12.76 19.80
N VAL A 68 4.36 11.91 19.01
CA VAL A 68 3.71 11.13 17.94
C VAL A 68 3.92 9.63 18.11
N SER A 69 3.00 8.86 17.56
CA SER A 69 2.98 7.40 17.61
C SER A 69 2.26 6.82 16.38
N TRP A 70 2.13 5.49 16.33
CA TRP A 70 1.33 4.83 15.30
C TRP A 70 -0.14 5.25 15.24
N ASP A 71 -0.67 5.85 16.30
CA ASP A 71 -2.08 6.27 16.32
C ASP A 71 -2.37 7.34 15.27
N GLY A 72 -1.42 8.23 15.00
CA GLY A 72 -1.51 9.22 13.93
C GLY A 72 -1.29 8.65 12.51
N LEU A 73 -0.89 7.37 12.41
CA LEU A 73 -0.52 6.70 11.16
C LEU A 73 -1.49 5.57 10.77
N LYS A 74 -2.62 5.45 11.48
CA LYS A 74 -3.62 4.39 11.20
C LYS A 74 -4.10 4.42 9.76
N GLY A 75 -4.00 3.29 9.08
CA GLY A 75 -4.44 3.13 7.70
C GLY A 75 -3.50 3.73 6.65
N LYS A 76 -2.34 4.23 7.06
CA LYS A 76 -1.32 4.77 6.15
C LYS A 76 -0.22 3.75 5.88
N VAL A 77 0.29 3.77 4.66
CA VAL A 77 1.56 3.18 4.29
C VAL A 77 2.65 4.12 4.79
N VAL A 78 3.73 3.58 5.32
CA VAL A 78 4.82 4.38 5.88
C VAL A 78 6.13 4.07 5.16
N VAL A 79 6.89 5.12 4.82
CA VAL A 79 8.28 5.00 4.40
C VAL A 79 9.15 5.57 5.49
N ALA A 80 10.08 4.78 6.01
CA ALA A 80 10.96 5.17 7.10
C ALA A 80 12.42 5.19 6.67
N ASP A 81 13.21 6.12 7.23
CA ASP A 81 14.66 6.15 7.13
C ASP A 81 15.31 6.57 8.47
N PHE A 82 16.64 6.48 8.52
CA PHE A 82 17.46 6.86 9.66
C PHE A 82 18.50 7.87 9.22
N PHE A 83 18.58 9.00 9.94
CA PHE A 83 19.43 10.11 9.58
C PHE A 83 20.00 10.82 10.82
N PHE A 84 20.86 11.80 10.62
CA PHE A 84 21.24 12.79 11.63
C PHE A 84 21.61 14.12 10.97
N THR A 85 21.33 15.23 11.66
CA THR A 85 21.36 16.57 11.04
C THR A 85 22.75 17.07 10.67
N HIS A 86 23.81 16.55 11.27
CA HIS A 86 25.20 16.94 11.00
C HIS A 86 25.96 15.89 10.17
N CYS A 87 25.24 14.99 9.50
CA CYS A 87 25.82 14.07 8.52
C CYS A 87 26.42 14.85 7.33
N PRO A 88 27.74 14.71 7.07
CA PRO A 88 28.37 15.48 6.01
C PRO A 88 28.20 14.84 4.62
N THR A 89 27.67 13.62 4.54
CA THR A 89 27.73 12.78 3.34
C THR A 89 26.36 12.47 2.75
N ILE A 90 25.72 11.41 3.20
CA ILE A 90 24.54 10.83 2.51
C ILE A 90 23.19 11.38 2.96
N CYS A 91 23.02 11.80 4.23
CA CYS A 91 21.72 12.20 4.74
C CYS A 91 21.08 13.37 3.98
N PRO A 92 21.84 14.42 3.53
CA PRO A 92 21.24 15.44 2.67
C PRO A 92 20.70 14.90 1.36
N ALA A 93 21.40 13.93 0.73
CA ALA A 93 20.97 13.31 -0.51
C ALA A 93 19.75 12.40 -0.29
N LEU A 94 19.73 11.61 0.79
CA LEU A 94 18.59 10.77 1.17
C LEU A 94 17.34 11.64 1.43
N THR A 95 17.48 12.73 2.19
CA THR A 95 16.36 13.65 2.45
C THR A 95 15.83 14.26 1.15
N ASN A 96 16.69 14.70 0.23
CA ASN A 96 16.26 15.18 -1.07
C ASN A 96 15.55 14.13 -1.92
N ASN A 97 16.05 12.90 -1.92
CA ASN A 97 15.44 11.80 -2.65
C ASN A 97 14.08 11.41 -2.07
N MET A 98 13.94 11.40 -0.75
CA MET A 98 12.66 11.15 -0.08
C MET A 98 11.66 12.29 -0.37
N HIS A 99 12.11 13.55 -0.38
CA HIS A 99 11.27 14.69 -0.77
C HIS A 99 10.82 14.57 -2.23
N THR A 100 11.72 14.20 -3.13
CA THR A 100 11.38 13.96 -4.56
C THR A 100 10.38 12.83 -4.72
N LEU A 101 10.54 11.73 -3.98
CA LEU A 101 9.60 10.62 -3.94
C LEU A 101 8.22 11.08 -3.44
N GLN A 102 8.18 11.83 -2.34
CA GLN A 102 6.94 12.40 -1.79
C GLN A 102 6.23 13.27 -2.82
N GLN A 103 6.95 14.19 -3.45
CA GLN A 103 6.37 15.07 -4.48
C GLN A 103 5.85 14.28 -5.69
N SER A 104 6.59 13.28 -6.14
CA SER A 104 6.20 12.44 -7.27
C SER A 104 4.87 11.72 -7.00
N ILE A 105 4.73 11.12 -5.81
CA ILE A 105 3.50 10.42 -5.42
C ILE A 105 2.35 11.41 -5.22
N ASN A 106 2.59 12.53 -4.56
CA ASN A 106 1.57 13.55 -4.34
C ASN A 106 1.03 14.11 -5.66
N ASN A 107 1.90 14.36 -6.64
CA ASN A 107 1.49 14.84 -7.95
C ASN A 107 0.73 13.77 -8.76
N ALA A 108 1.17 12.50 -8.69
CA ALA A 108 0.54 11.40 -9.41
C ALA A 108 -0.84 11.01 -8.85
N GLN A 109 -1.03 11.15 -7.53
CA GLN A 109 -2.25 10.70 -6.81
C GLN A 109 -3.12 11.88 -6.34
N ARG A 110 -2.83 13.09 -6.77
CA ARG A 110 -3.57 14.28 -6.38
C ARG A 110 -4.97 14.29 -6.99
N VAL A 111 -5.98 14.52 -6.16
CA VAL A 111 -7.36 14.69 -6.59
C VAL A 111 -7.80 16.12 -6.23
N GLY A 112 -7.85 16.99 -7.24
CA GLY A 112 -8.09 18.42 -7.03
C GLY A 112 -6.94 19.05 -6.24
N ASP A 113 -7.26 19.77 -5.15
CA ASP A 113 -6.25 20.42 -4.28
C ASP A 113 -5.80 19.54 -3.10
N LYS A 114 -6.34 18.31 -2.98
CA LYS A 114 -6.02 17.43 -1.85
C LYS A 114 -4.81 16.56 -2.17
N THR A 115 -3.84 16.57 -1.27
CA THR A 115 -2.74 15.59 -1.26
C THR A 115 -3.24 14.24 -0.78
N PRO A 116 -2.66 13.13 -1.26
CA PRO A 116 -3.05 11.80 -0.81
C PRO A 116 -2.73 11.59 0.68
N ASP A 117 -3.69 11.09 1.44
CA ASP A 117 -3.55 10.86 2.90
C ASP A 117 -3.18 9.40 3.25
N PHE A 118 -2.92 8.56 2.26
CA PHE A 118 -2.60 7.15 2.47
C PHE A 118 -1.12 6.89 2.77
N LEU A 119 -0.25 7.89 2.66
CA LEU A 119 1.21 7.78 2.80
C LEU A 119 1.73 8.74 3.85
N HIS A 120 2.68 8.28 4.66
CA HIS A 120 3.40 9.11 5.61
C HIS A 120 4.89 8.74 5.63
N PHE A 121 5.76 9.72 5.90
CA PHE A 121 7.20 9.52 5.96
C PHE A 121 7.68 9.69 7.40
N LEU A 122 8.61 8.84 7.82
CA LEU A 122 9.25 8.89 9.13
C LEU A 122 10.77 8.91 8.98
N SER A 123 11.43 9.93 9.50
CA SER A 123 12.88 9.97 9.58
C SER A 123 13.31 9.96 11.04
N PHE A 124 13.92 8.88 11.48
CA PHE A 124 14.38 8.71 12.86
C PHE A 124 15.80 9.26 13.00
N SER A 125 16.00 10.21 13.93
CA SER A 125 17.37 10.66 14.25
C SER A 125 18.10 9.60 15.04
N ILE A 126 19.27 9.18 14.54
CA ILE A 126 20.16 8.25 15.25
C ILE A 126 21.12 8.99 16.21
N ASP A 127 21.09 10.32 16.22
CA ASP A 127 21.84 11.14 17.16
C ASP A 127 20.92 12.10 17.94
N PRO A 128 19.94 11.57 18.68
CA PRO A 128 18.94 12.41 19.37
C PRO A 128 19.53 13.31 20.45
N GLU A 129 20.75 13.04 20.91
CA GLU A 129 21.46 13.88 21.90
C GLU A 129 21.84 15.23 21.28
N ARG A 130 22.18 15.28 20.00
CA ARG A 130 22.50 16.50 19.24
C ARG A 130 21.32 17.02 18.43
N ASP A 131 20.42 16.15 17.99
CA ASP A 131 19.29 16.47 17.14
C ASP A 131 18.05 16.83 17.98
N SER A 132 18.13 18.00 18.61
CA SER A 132 16.99 18.59 19.32
C SER A 132 15.83 18.93 18.36
N VAL A 133 14.61 19.13 18.88
CA VAL A 133 13.44 19.57 18.11
C VAL A 133 13.74 20.79 17.23
N SER A 134 14.48 21.78 17.76
CA SER A 134 14.87 22.98 17.01
C SER A 134 15.83 22.66 15.86
N ARG A 135 16.74 21.69 16.04
CA ARG A 135 17.63 21.21 14.96
C ARG A 135 16.85 20.47 13.89
N LEU A 136 15.94 19.58 14.28
CA LEU A 136 15.05 18.89 13.35
C LEU A 136 14.17 19.87 12.57
N LYS A 137 13.67 20.93 13.24
CA LYS A 137 12.90 21.98 12.57
C LYS A 137 13.74 22.74 11.53
N GLN A 138 14.98 23.09 11.85
CA GLN A 138 15.91 23.74 10.89
C GLN A 138 16.19 22.83 9.69
N TRP A 139 16.36 21.51 9.91
CA TRP A 139 16.53 20.54 8.84
C TRP A 139 15.27 20.44 7.98
N ALA A 140 14.09 20.34 8.60
CA ALA A 140 12.81 20.32 7.92
C ALA A 140 12.61 21.55 7.03
N ASP A 141 12.91 22.73 7.54
CA ASP A 141 12.79 24.00 6.79
C ASP A 141 13.77 24.06 5.61
N ARG A 142 15.01 23.59 5.80
CA ARG A 142 16.03 23.53 4.75
C ARG A 142 15.60 22.65 3.58
N PHE A 143 14.97 21.50 3.86
CA PHE A 143 14.56 20.51 2.85
C PHE A 143 13.07 20.59 2.49
N GLN A 144 12.37 21.63 2.98
CA GLN A 144 10.94 21.86 2.70
C GLN A 144 10.05 20.67 3.07
N VAL A 145 10.35 20.03 4.20
CA VAL A 145 9.60 18.88 4.73
C VAL A 145 8.23 19.36 5.20
N ASN A 146 7.15 18.76 4.66
CA ASN A 146 5.80 19.04 5.12
C ASN A 146 5.48 18.21 6.38
N PRO A 147 5.29 18.83 7.57
CA PRO A 147 5.06 18.11 8.82
C PRO A 147 3.74 17.33 8.87
N GLU A 148 2.77 17.62 8.00
CA GLU A 148 1.52 16.88 7.91
C GLU A 148 1.69 15.48 7.30
N GLN A 149 2.74 15.27 6.49
CA GLN A 149 3.01 14.01 5.81
C GLN A 149 4.38 13.41 6.13
N TRP A 150 5.22 14.14 6.86
CA TRP A 150 6.58 13.69 7.14
C TRP A 150 7.06 14.17 8.52
N TRP A 151 7.30 13.22 9.40
CA TRP A 151 7.84 13.49 10.73
C TRP A 151 9.33 13.17 10.79
N LEU A 152 10.11 14.14 11.24
CA LEU A 152 11.49 13.97 11.68
C LEU A 152 11.45 13.74 13.19
N LEU A 153 11.93 12.58 13.64
CA LEU A 153 11.70 12.07 14.99
C LEU A 153 12.97 12.08 15.82
N THR A 154 12.84 12.53 17.06
CA THR A 154 13.87 12.45 18.10
C THR A 154 13.27 11.95 19.40
N GLY A 155 14.11 11.47 20.33
CA GLY A 155 13.65 10.94 21.61
C GLY A 155 14.70 10.11 22.33
N ASP A 156 14.29 9.07 23.02
CA ASP A 156 15.22 8.18 23.70
C ASP A 156 16.07 7.39 22.69
N LYS A 157 17.38 7.49 22.81
CA LYS A 157 18.36 6.86 21.92
C LYS A 157 18.20 5.33 21.92
N LYS A 158 17.97 4.77 23.10
CA LYS A 158 17.85 3.31 23.25
C LYS A 158 16.59 2.82 22.54
N GLU A 159 15.48 3.54 22.65
CA GLU A 159 14.22 3.20 21.96
C GLU A 159 14.42 3.25 20.43
N ILE A 160 15.05 4.30 19.91
CA ILE A 160 15.31 4.46 18.47
C ILE A 160 16.22 3.34 17.94
N TYR A 161 17.30 3.02 18.67
CA TYR A 161 18.23 1.97 18.26
C TYR A 161 17.62 0.57 18.35
N ASP A 162 16.84 0.29 19.41
CA ASP A 162 16.11 -0.97 19.54
C ASP A 162 15.12 -1.15 18.39
N PHE A 163 14.40 -0.09 18.04
CA PHE A 163 13.45 -0.08 16.92
C PHE A 163 14.15 -0.34 15.59
N ALA A 164 15.30 0.30 15.33
CA ALA A 164 16.07 0.12 14.11
C ALA A 164 16.65 -1.30 13.99
N ILE A 165 17.37 -1.75 15.02
CA ILE A 165 18.18 -2.97 14.98
C ILE A 165 17.33 -4.21 15.20
N ASN A 166 16.53 -4.21 16.27
CA ASN A 166 15.82 -5.41 16.70
C ASN A 166 14.48 -5.60 15.97
N HIS A 167 13.85 -4.51 15.57
CA HIS A 167 12.52 -4.58 14.96
C HIS A 167 12.52 -4.32 13.45
N MET A 168 13.26 -3.34 12.94
CA MET A 168 13.39 -3.13 11.51
C MET A 168 14.53 -3.93 10.86
N LYS A 169 15.38 -4.59 11.66
CA LYS A 169 16.53 -5.38 11.17
C LYS A 169 17.46 -4.60 10.24
N ILE A 170 17.62 -3.31 10.50
CA ILE A 170 18.57 -2.48 9.78
C ILE A 170 19.94 -2.76 10.34
N GLY A 171 20.84 -3.25 9.48
CA GLY A 171 22.19 -3.62 9.86
C GLY A 171 22.98 -2.42 10.40
N VAL A 172 23.57 -2.59 11.56
CA VAL A 172 24.62 -1.70 12.08
C VAL A 172 25.91 -2.11 11.41
N VAL A 173 26.52 -1.22 10.65
CA VAL A 173 27.91 -1.43 10.22
C VAL A 173 28.78 -0.91 11.36
N ASP A 174 29.26 -1.81 12.21
CA ASP A 174 30.39 -1.56 13.12
C ASP A 174 31.63 -1.31 12.27
N GLY A 175 31.97 -0.04 12.07
CA GLY A 175 33.21 0.36 11.45
C GLY A 175 34.30 0.45 12.51
N GLU A 176 35.19 -0.54 12.63
CA GLU A 176 36.40 -0.38 13.38
C GLU A 176 37.17 0.84 12.89
N GLY A 177 37.27 1.91 13.73
CA GLY A 177 38.09 3.09 13.48
C GLY A 177 37.42 4.37 13.07
N VAL A 178 36.12 4.42 12.89
CA VAL A 178 35.31 5.63 12.77
C VAL A 178 34.34 5.65 13.95
N ASP A 179 34.00 6.82 14.48
CA ASP A 179 33.10 6.97 15.64
C ASP A 179 31.87 6.02 15.50
N THR A 180 31.99 4.86 16.17
CA THR A 180 31.19 3.64 15.96
C THR A 180 29.77 3.72 16.53
N SER A 181 29.36 4.92 16.91
CA SER A 181 28.08 5.14 17.60
C SER A 181 26.87 5.32 16.68
N PHE A 182 27.04 5.27 15.34
CA PHE A 182 25.97 5.57 14.41
C PHE A 182 25.60 4.41 13.51
N ILE A 183 24.29 4.13 13.42
CA ILE A 183 23.70 3.28 12.38
C ILE A 183 23.85 4.02 11.05
N HIS A 184 24.66 3.49 10.15
CA HIS A 184 24.84 4.08 8.83
C HIS A 184 24.10 3.21 7.80
N THR A 185 22.92 3.64 7.38
CA THR A 185 22.18 2.97 6.32
C THR A 185 21.69 3.98 5.29
N ASP A 186 21.75 3.58 4.02
CA ASP A 186 21.17 4.33 2.90
C ASP A 186 19.78 3.80 2.50
N HIS A 187 19.19 2.93 3.34
CA HIS A 187 17.95 2.26 2.99
C HIS A 187 16.72 3.00 3.48
N PHE A 188 15.72 3.05 2.60
CA PHE A 188 14.34 3.34 2.96
C PHE A 188 13.60 2.04 3.26
N VAL A 189 12.81 2.03 4.31
CA VAL A 189 12.01 0.89 4.76
C VAL A 189 10.55 1.15 4.45
N LEU A 190 9.92 0.26 3.68
CA LEU A 190 8.50 0.32 3.38
C LEU A 190 7.73 -0.50 4.41
N ILE A 191 6.72 0.11 5.02
CA ILE A 191 5.89 -0.46 6.09
C ILE A 191 4.43 -0.33 5.66
N ASP A 192 3.67 -1.40 5.80
CA ASP A 192 2.24 -1.41 5.46
C ASP A 192 1.35 -0.86 6.58
N THR A 193 0.05 -0.80 6.29
CA THR A 193 -0.99 -0.32 7.22
C THR A 193 -1.14 -1.18 8.49
N ASN A 194 -0.59 -2.40 8.49
CA ASN A 194 -0.58 -3.33 9.61
C ASN A 194 0.72 -3.24 10.43
N ARG A 195 1.63 -2.35 10.09
CA ARG A 195 2.97 -2.17 10.68
C ARG A 195 3.92 -3.34 10.37
N LEU A 196 3.79 -3.98 9.20
CA LEU A 196 4.68 -5.03 8.73
C LEU A 196 5.68 -4.46 7.74
N VAL A 197 6.95 -4.86 7.83
CA VAL A 197 7.99 -4.45 6.86
C VAL A 197 7.75 -5.19 5.54
N ARG A 198 7.67 -4.42 4.46
CA ARG A 198 7.36 -4.90 3.10
C ARG A 198 8.54 -4.74 2.12
N GLY A 199 9.58 -4.03 2.50
CA GLY A 199 10.76 -3.88 1.65
C GLY A 199 11.82 -2.95 2.22
N TYR A 200 13.04 -3.12 1.67
CA TYR A 200 14.19 -2.27 1.90
C TYR A 200 14.69 -1.78 0.54
N TYR A 201 14.91 -0.49 0.40
CA TYR A 201 15.22 0.14 -0.88
C TYR A 201 16.41 1.07 -0.73
N HIS A 202 17.39 0.97 -1.61
CA HIS A 202 18.53 1.90 -1.61
C HIS A 202 18.05 3.32 -1.94
N GLY A 203 18.13 4.22 -0.97
CA GLY A 203 17.63 5.60 -1.08
C GLY A 203 18.45 6.48 -2.00
N LEU A 204 19.64 6.03 -2.44
CA LEU A 204 20.50 6.73 -3.39
C LEU A 204 20.45 6.12 -4.81
N ASP A 205 19.75 4.99 -5.00
CA ASP A 205 19.61 4.36 -6.30
C ASP A 205 18.26 4.67 -6.95
N SER A 206 18.28 5.23 -8.15
CA SER A 206 17.07 5.64 -8.86
C SER A 206 16.17 4.47 -9.26
N ALA A 207 16.73 3.29 -9.55
CA ALA A 207 15.95 2.09 -9.87
C ALA A 207 15.21 1.58 -8.64
N SER A 208 15.89 1.56 -7.49
CA SER A 208 15.32 1.19 -6.20
C SER A 208 14.20 2.16 -5.76
N LEU A 209 14.40 3.47 -5.95
CA LEU A 209 13.38 4.49 -5.66
C LEU A 209 12.15 4.36 -6.56
N LYS A 210 12.34 4.03 -7.83
CA LYS A 210 11.24 3.75 -8.75
C LYS A 210 10.45 2.51 -8.31
N GLN A 211 11.14 1.46 -7.88
CA GLN A 211 10.51 0.27 -7.34
C GLN A 211 9.73 0.61 -6.07
N LEU A 212 10.32 1.34 -5.12
CA LEU A 212 9.64 1.82 -3.91
C LEU A 212 8.36 2.59 -4.24
N SER A 213 8.41 3.52 -5.20
CA SER A 213 7.23 4.27 -5.63
C SER A 213 6.09 3.36 -6.13
N ASN A 214 6.41 2.34 -6.94
CA ASN A 214 5.43 1.36 -7.40
C ASN A 214 4.86 0.53 -6.25
N ASP A 215 5.72 0.06 -5.35
CA ASP A 215 5.34 -0.80 -4.24
C ASP A 215 4.47 -0.05 -3.21
N ILE A 216 4.71 1.24 -3.00
CA ILE A 216 3.81 2.11 -2.21
C ILE A 216 2.39 2.09 -2.80
N ILE A 217 2.26 2.30 -4.11
CA ILE A 217 0.96 2.29 -4.79
C ILE A 217 0.31 0.90 -4.72
N PHE A 218 1.08 -0.18 -4.91
CA PHE A 218 0.55 -1.54 -4.80
C PHE A 218 0.00 -1.85 -3.42
N LEU A 219 0.66 -1.40 -2.34
CA LEU A 219 0.16 -1.57 -0.98
C LEU A 219 -1.19 -0.87 -0.75
N THR A 220 -1.48 0.24 -1.43
CA THR A 220 -2.81 0.87 -1.34
C THR A 220 -3.91 0.04 -1.98
N MET A 221 -3.53 -0.82 -2.93
CA MET A 221 -4.45 -1.74 -3.62
C MET A 221 -4.60 -3.08 -2.90
N GLU A 222 -3.74 -3.36 -1.90
CA GLU A 222 -3.80 -4.60 -1.12
C GLU A 222 -5.13 -4.68 -0.38
N LYS A 223 -5.87 -5.75 -0.65
CA LYS A 223 -7.15 -5.96 0.00
C LYS A 223 -6.91 -6.37 1.45
N ASP A 224 -7.41 -5.59 2.39
CA ASP A 224 -7.53 -6.02 3.78
C ASP A 224 -8.34 -7.32 3.82
N PRO A 225 -7.75 -8.46 4.22
CA PRO A 225 -8.47 -9.74 4.28
C PRO A 225 -9.65 -9.70 5.26
N ASN A 226 -9.65 -8.75 6.22
CA ASN A 226 -10.73 -8.55 7.17
C ASN A 226 -11.82 -7.59 6.66
N ARG A 227 -11.59 -6.88 5.57
CA ARG A 227 -12.57 -5.97 4.98
C ARG A 227 -13.58 -6.77 4.17
N LYS A 228 -14.78 -6.91 4.68
CA LYS A 228 -15.89 -7.53 3.94
C LYS A 228 -16.11 -6.76 2.64
N SER A 229 -16.01 -7.44 1.50
CA SER A 229 -16.33 -6.86 0.21
C SER A 229 -17.75 -6.25 0.27
N PHE A 230 -17.95 -5.07 -0.35
CA PHE A 230 -19.28 -4.45 -0.48
C PHE A 230 -20.33 -5.43 -1.07
N PHE A 231 -19.85 -6.36 -1.91
CA PHE A 231 -20.68 -7.40 -2.53
C PHE A 231 -20.77 -8.69 -1.70
N ALA A 232 -20.05 -8.80 -0.56
CA ALA A 232 -20.13 -9.98 0.29
C ALA A 232 -21.57 -10.13 0.84
N GLY A 233 -22.21 -11.25 0.53
CA GLY A 233 -23.61 -11.53 0.89
C GLY A 233 -24.65 -10.94 -0.07
N LYS A 234 -24.29 -10.07 -1.02
CA LYS A 234 -25.24 -9.53 -2.02
C LYS A 234 -25.17 -10.25 -3.38
N LEU A 235 -24.23 -11.17 -3.55
CA LEU A 235 -24.04 -11.87 -4.81
C LEU A 235 -25.29 -12.67 -5.22
N GLN A 236 -25.97 -13.29 -4.26
CA GLN A 236 -27.21 -14.03 -4.49
C GLN A 236 -28.33 -13.08 -4.93
N LEU A 237 -28.46 -11.93 -4.27
CA LEU A 237 -29.46 -10.92 -4.65
C LEU A 237 -29.22 -10.39 -6.06
N MET A 238 -27.95 -10.09 -6.40
CA MET A 238 -27.57 -9.63 -7.75
C MET A 238 -27.82 -10.71 -8.80
N ALA A 239 -27.58 -11.99 -8.52
CA ALA A 239 -27.88 -13.08 -9.41
C ALA A 239 -29.39 -13.21 -9.68
N VAL A 240 -30.23 -13.08 -8.65
CA VAL A 240 -31.68 -13.09 -8.79
C VAL A 240 -32.17 -11.90 -9.63
N VAL A 241 -31.69 -10.69 -9.38
CA VAL A 241 -32.04 -9.48 -10.17
C VAL A 241 -31.63 -9.66 -11.63
N PHE A 242 -30.44 -10.19 -11.89
CA PHE A 242 -29.96 -10.45 -13.25
C PHE A 242 -30.79 -11.50 -13.98
N LEU A 243 -31.20 -12.55 -13.28
CA LEU A 243 -32.04 -13.61 -13.81
C LEU A 243 -33.46 -13.09 -14.14
N LEU A 244 -34.04 -12.24 -13.27
CA LEU A 244 -35.31 -11.57 -13.53
C LEU A 244 -35.23 -10.62 -14.72
N ALA A 245 -34.11 -9.90 -14.88
CA ALA A 245 -33.90 -9.03 -16.03
C ALA A 245 -33.86 -9.83 -17.35
N ILE A 246 -33.13 -10.96 -17.37
CA ILE A 246 -33.08 -11.86 -18.55
C ILE A 246 -34.47 -12.41 -18.88
N LEU A 247 -35.23 -12.86 -17.88
CA LEU A 247 -36.59 -13.35 -18.06
C LEU A 247 -37.53 -12.26 -18.60
N GLY A 248 -37.40 -11.03 -18.07
CA GLY A 248 -38.16 -9.86 -18.54
C GLY A 248 -37.87 -9.52 -20.00
N VAL A 249 -36.61 -9.49 -20.39
CA VAL A 249 -36.21 -9.27 -21.80
C VAL A 249 -36.70 -10.41 -22.69
N GLY A 250 -36.55 -11.66 -22.26
CA GLY A 250 -37.07 -12.83 -23.00
C GLY A 250 -38.60 -12.78 -23.22
N PHE A 251 -39.34 -12.38 -22.17
CA PHE A 251 -40.78 -12.19 -22.23
C PHE A 251 -41.19 -11.07 -23.21
N LEU A 252 -40.49 -9.94 -23.17
CA LEU A 252 -40.71 -8.81 -24.06
C LEU A 252 -40.46 -9.19 -25.52
N LEU A 253 -39.38 -9.89 -25.80
CA LEU A 253 -39.06 -10.39 -27.15
C LEU A 253 -40.09 -11.42 -27.64
N PHE A 254 -40.59 -12.29 -26.76
CA PHE A 254 -41.66 -13.24 -27.08
C PHE A 254 -42.95 -12.54 -27.48
N PHE A 255 -43.37 -11.50 -26.73
CA PHE A 255 -44.57 -10.73 -27.06
C PHE A 255 -44.41 -9.92 -28.34
N MET A 256 -43.28 -9.32 -28.60
CA MET A 256 -42.99 -8.59 -29.84
C MET A 256 -43.07 -9.54 -31.04
N ARG A 257 -42.46 -10.73 -30.94
CA ARG A 257 -42.57 -11.78 -32.00
C ARG A 257 -44.01 -12.24 -32.25
N LYS A 258 -44.77 -12.39 -31.16
CA LYS A 258 -46.19 -12.77 -31.28
C LYS A 258 -47.02 -11.72 -32.00
N LYS A 259 -46.76 -10.44 -31.72
CA LYS A 259 -47.40 -9.31 -32.36
C LYS A 259 -47.09 -9.24 -33.86
N GLU A 260 -45.82 -9.43 -34.27
CA GLU A 260 -45.42 -9.48 -35.69
C GLU A 260 -46.13 -10.63 -36.46
N VAL A 261 -46.31 -11.78 -35.82
CA VAL A 261 -47.00 -12.91 -36.43
C VAL A 261 -48.51 -12.62 -36.61
N TYR A 262 -49.15 -11.95 -35.65
CA TYR A 262 -50.55 -11.54 -35.76
C TYR A 262 -50.77 -10.47 -36.82
N ASP A 263 -49.84 -9.48 -36.91
CA ASP A 263 -49.93 -8.40 -37.92
C ASP A 263 -49.74 -8.95 -39.35
N LYS A 264 -48.86 -9.93 -39.56
CA LYS A 264 -48.68 -10.61 -40.85
C LYS A 264 -49.88 -11.48 -41.23
N ALA A 265 -50.45 -12.22 -40.27
CA ALA A 265 -51.64 -13.04 -40.52
C ALA A 265 -52.92 -12.19 -40.78
N GLY A 266 -52.98 -10.96 -40.26
CA GLY A 266 -54.06 -9.98 -40.51
C GLY A 266 -54.04 -9.33 -41.91
N LEU A 267 -52.83 -9.25 -42.52
CA LEU A 267 -52.63 -8.75 -43.89
C LEU A 267 -52.96 -9.76 -44.99
N GLU A 268 -52.98 -11.05 -44.67
CA GLU A 268 -53.39 -12.12 -45.63
C GLU A 268 -54.91 -12.30 -45.77
N LYS A 269 -55.72 -11.57 -44.98
CA LYS A 269 -57.20 -11.63 -45.00
C LYS A 269 -57.83 -10.37 -45.60
N LYS A 270 -57.13 -9.55 -46.31
CA LYS A 270 -57.62 -8.48 -47.18
C LYS A 270 -57.14 -8.72 -48.59
#